data_44df1abfcfae712d15c6252e45a63527
#
_entry.id   44df1abfcfae712d15c6252e45a63527
#
_cell.length_a   1.000
_cell.length_b   1.000
_cell.length_c   1.000
_cell.angle_alpha   90.00
_cell.angle_beta   90.00
_cell.angle_gamma   90.00
#
_symmetry.space_group_name_H-M   'P 1'
#
loop_
_entity.id
_entity.type
_entity.pdbx_description
1 polymer ?
#
loop_
_entity_poly.entity_id
_entity_poly.type
_entity_poly.pdbx_seq_one_letter_code
_entity_poly.pdbx_strand_id
1 'polypeptide(L)'
;MVTQTIEIFQGTVRDNLTFFDEEVDDAAIVRVLEELGLGSWFRSLPAGLDTMLESGGGGLSAGEAQLLSFARVFLSDPGLVILDEASSRLDPVTERRIEQAISRSLQNRTCIIIAHRLATIERADRVLVLDNGEIAEFGDRRKLAADPGSRYSKMLEVGMEEMLV
;
A
#
# COMPACT_ATOMS: atom_id res chain seq x y z
N MET A 1 -2.65 -0.04 9.37
CA MET A 1 -1.25 -0.06 8.96
C MET A 1 -1.04 -1.22 8.01
N VAL A 2 -0.40 -1.00 6.87
CA VAL A 2 0.01 -2.07 5.95
C VAL A 2 1.50 -2.28 6.15
N THR A 3 1.90 -3.50 6.51
CA THR A 3 3.28 -3.89 6.78
C THR A 3 3.87 -4.65 5.58
N GLN A 4 5.19 -4.79 5.53
CA GLN A 4 5.91 -5.56 4.51
C GLN A 4 5.56 -7.06 4.53
N THR A 5 5.13 -7.59 5.67
CA THR A 5 4.79 -9.02 5.81
C THR A 5 3.31 -9.19 5.51
N ILE A 6 3.01 -9.91 4.42
CA ILE A 6 1.66 -10.25 4.02
C ILE A 6 1.33 -11.61 4.63
N GLU A 7 0.36 -11.62 5.54
CA GLU A 7 -0.13 -12.86 6.11
C GLU A 7 -1.48 -13.22 5.47
N ILE A 8 -1.49 -14.34 4.75
CA ILE A 8 -2.72 -15.03 4.31
C ILE A 8 -2.87 -16.25 5.19
N PHE A 9 -3.96 -16.30 5.93
CA PHE A 9 -4.27 -17.45 6.78
C PHE A 9 -5.21 -18.42 6.06
N GLN A 10 -5.23 -19.67 6.54
CA GLN A 10 -6.15 -20.69 6.04
C GLN A 10 -7.59 -20.29 6.38
N GLY A 11 -8.40 -20.06 5.36
CA GLY A 11 -9.77 -19.60 5.46
C GLY A 11 -10.31 -19.19 4.12
N THR A 12 -11.55 -18.74 4.08
CA THR A 12 -12.14 -18.21 2.84
C THR A 12 -11.52 -16.88 2.41
N VAL A 13 -11.76 -16.46 1.18
CA VAL A 13 -11.44 -15.11 0.73
C VAL A 13 -12.11 -14.07 1.62
N ARG A 14 -13.39 -14.30 1.97
CA ARG A 14 -14.15 -13.48 2.92
C ARG A 14 -13.42 -13.33 4.25
N ASP A 15 -13.10 -14.46 4.91
CA ASP A 15 -12.43 -14.48 6.21
C ASP A 15 -11.11 -13.68 6.17
N ASN A 16 -10.33 -13.89 5.10
CA ASN A 16 -9.08 -13.18 4.89
C ASN A 16 -9.26 -11.69 4.70
N LEU A 17 -10.36 -11.23 4.13
CA LEU A 17 -10.63 -9.80 3.89
C LEU A 17 -11.25 -9.11 5.09
N THR A 18 -12.14 -9.79 5.81
CA THR A 18 -12.94 -9.20 6.89
C THR A 18 -12.42 -9.51 8.29
N PHE A 19 -11.43 -10.41 8.43
CA PHE A 19 -11.01 -10.97 9.73
C PHE A 19 -12.18 -11.59 10.52
N PHE A 20 -13.02 -12.34 9.80
CA PHE A 20 -14.22 -13.02 10.35
C PHE A 20 -15.33 -12.05 10.81
N ASP A 21 -15.32 -10.81 10.37
CA ASP A 21 -16.42 -9.88 10.59
C ASP A 21 -17.55 -10.19 9.60
N GLU A 22 -18.63 -10.74 10.11
CA GLU A 22 -19.82 -11.14 9.34
C GLU A 22 -20.72 -9.93 8.97
N GLU A 23 -20.50 -8.75 9.57
CA GLU A 23 -21.29 -7.55 9.30
C GLU A 23 -20.83 -6.84 8.01
N VAL A 24 -19.68 -7.21 7.47
CA VAL A 24 -19.16 -6.60 6.23
C VAL A 24 -19.95 -7.10 5.03
N ASP A 25 -20.62 -6.16 4.35
CA ASP A 25 -21.44 -6.46 3.17
C ASP A 25 -20.60 -6.96 1.98
N ASP A 26 -21.09 -8.01 1.33
CA ASP A 26 -20.45 -8.61 0.14
C ASP A 26 -20.25 -7.61 -0.99
N ALA A 27 -21.22 -6.71 -1.20
CA ALA A 27 -21.10 -5.67 -2.22
C ALA A 27 -19.96 -4.69 -1.90
N ALA A 28 -19.68 -4.41 -0.62
CA ALA A 28 -18.55 -3.60 -0.21
C ALA A 28 -17.24 -4.32 -0.49
N ILE A 29 -17.16 -5.63 -0.19
CA ILE A 29 -15.97 -6.44 -0.48
C ILE A 29 -15.68 -6.45 -1.99
N VAL A 30 -16.69 -6.77 -2.81
CA VAL A 30 -16.52 -6.83 -4.26
C VAL A 30 -16.11 -5.48 -4.84
N ARG A 31 -16.68 -4.39 -4.38
CA ARG A 31 -16.31 -3.03 -4.80
C ARG A 31 -14.84 -2.73 -4.51
N VAL A 32 -14.36 -3.03 -3.31
CA VAL A 32 -12.95 -2.81 -2.94
C VAL A 32 -12.01 -3.67 -3.79
N LEU A 33 -12.37 -4.93 -4.06
CA LEU A 33 -11.59 -5.81 -4.94
C LEU A 33 -11.50 -5.25 -6.37
N GLU A 34 -12.60 -4.71 -6.91
CA GLU A 34 -12.60 -4.08 -8.23
C GLU A 34 -11.77 -2.79 -8.26
N GLU A 35 -11.87 -1.93 -7.25
CA GLU A 35 -11.10 -0.69 -7.12
C GLU A 35 -9.59 -0.96 -7.07
N LEU A 36 -9.19 -2.04 -6.40
CA LEU A 36 -7.79 -2.47 -6.32
C LEU A 36 -7.31 -3.28 -7.54
N GLY A 37 -8.18 -3.51 -8.53
CA GLY A 37 -7.83 -4.25 -9.75
C GLY A 37 -7.79 -5.76 -9.58
N LEU A 38 -8.33 -6.30 -8.49
CA LEU A 38 -8.48 -7.74 -8.23
C LEU A 38 -9.73 -8.36 -8.88
N GLY A 39 -10.55 -7.58 -9.58
CA GLY A 39 -11.82 -8.04 -10.12
C GLY A 39 -11.70 -9.24 -11.07
N SER A 40 -10.67 -9.29 -11.94
CA SER A 40 -10.44 -10.43 -12.83
C SER A 40 -10.05 -11.69 -12.04
N TRP A 41 -9.19 -11.56 -11.06
CA TRP A 41 -8.83 -12.63 -10.15
C TRP A 41 -10.06 -13.14 -9.39
N PHE A 42 -10.84 -12.25 -8.78
CA PHE A 42 -12.04 -12.60 -8.03
C PHE A 42 -13.06 -13.36 -8.90
N ARG A 43 -13.31 -12.94 -10.15
CA ARG A 43 -14.20 -13.63 -11.07
C ARG A 43 -13.70 -15.02 -11.52
N SER A 44 -12.41 -15.31 -11.38
CA SER A 44 -11.83 -16.62 -11.68
C SER A 44 -11.98 -17.62 -10.54
N LEU A 45 -12.38 -17.18 -9.34
CA LEU A 45 -12.51 -18.03 -8.17
C LEU A 45 -13.75 -18.95 -8.28
N PRO A 46 -13.61 -20.25 -8.00
CA PRO A 46 -14.69 -21.23 -8.22
C PRO A 46 -15.90 -21.02 -7.29
N ALA A 47 -15.71 -20.48 -6.10
CA ALA A 47 -16.75 -20.22 -5.11
C ALA A 47 -16.82 -18.74 -4.67
N GLY A 48 -16.27 -17.80 -5.48
CA GLY A 48 -16.27 -16.38 -5.14
C GLY A 48 -15.64 -16.11 -3.78
N LEU A 49 -16.34 -15.37 -2.91
CA LEU A 49 -15.87 -15.04 -1.56
C LEU A 49 -15.67 -16.24 -0.65
N ASP A 50 -16.36 -17.37 -0.92
CA ASP A 50 -16.27 -18.59 -0.11
C ASP A 50 -15.16 -19.53 -0.61
N THR A 51 -14.36 -19.12 -1.60
CA THR A 51 -13.19 -19.86 -2.05
C THR A 51 -12.16 -19.92 -0.93
N MET A 52 -11.70 -21.14 -0.60
CA MET A 52 -10.67 -21.39 0.41
C MET A 52 -9.29 -20.96 -0.09
N LEU A 53 -8.59 -20.21 0.74
CA LEU A 53 -7.18 -19.88 0.56
C LEU A 53 -6.33 -20.73 1.51
N GLU A 54 -5.17 -21.15 1.04
CA GLU A 54 -4.20 -21.86 1.85
C GLU A 54 -3.35 -20.89 2.68
N SER A 55 -2.86 -21.35 3.82
CA SER A 55 -1.92 -20.58 4.65
C SER A 55 -0.67 -20.21 3.84
N GLY A 56 -0.24 -18.96 3.96
CA GLY A 56 0.88 -18.42 3.20
C GLY A 56 0.54 -18.01 1.76
N GLY A 57 -0.76 -18.03 1.38
CA GLY A 57 -1.24 -17.54 0.09
C GLY A 57 -1.00 -18.48 -1.09
N GLY A 58 -1.01 -19.80 -0.87
CA GLY A 58 -0.94 -20.79 -1.94
C GLY A 58 -1.98 -20.51 -3.02
N GLY A 59 -1.56 -20.44 -4.29
CA GLY A 59 -2.42 -20.11 -5.44
C GLY A 59 -2.57 -18.60 -5.74
N LEU A 60 -2.01 -17.72 -4.90
CA LEU A 60 -1.94 -16.27 -5.15
C LEU A 60 -0.57 -15.90 -5.70
N SER A 61 -0.53 -15.00 -6.67
CA SER A 61 0.71 -14.27 -6.99
C SER A 61 1.08 -13.32 -5.84
N ALA A 62 2.34 -12.96 -5.74
CA ALA A 62 2.78 -12.00 -4.73
C ALA A 62 2.02 -10.65 -4.81
N GLY A 63 1.68 -10.22 -6.03
CA GLY A 63 0.89 -9.02 -6.27
C GLY A 63 -0.56 -9.14 -5.78
N GLU A 64 -1.21 -10.27 -6.02
CA GLU A 64 -2.57 -10.53 -5.54
C GLU A 64 -2.62 -10.60 -4.02
N ALA A 65 -1.67 -11.30 -3.39
CA ALA A 65 -1.56 -11.36 -1.94
C ALA A 65 -1.37 -9.95 -1.33
N GLN A 66 -0.55 -9.12 -1.96
CA GLN A 66 -0.34 -7.75 -1.52
C GLN A 66 -1.61 -6.90 -1.66
N LEU A 67 -2.31 -6.97 -2.80
CA LEU A 67 -3.57 -6.26 -3.00
C LEU A 67 -4.66 -6.73 -2.04
N LEU A 68 -4.71 -8.03 -1.69
CA LEU A 68 -5.60 -8.53 -0.64
C LEU A 68 -5.30 -7.91 0.73
N SER A 69 -4.03 -7.73 1.06
CA SER A 69 -3.64 -7.03 2.29
C SER A 69 -4.11 -5.57 2.30
N PHE A 70 -4.05 -4.88 1.16
CA PHE A 70 -4.62 -3.53 1.03
C PHE A 70 -6.14 -3.54 1.12
N ALA A 71 -6.82 -4.53 0.51
CA ALA A 71 -8.27 -4.64 0.56
C ALA A 71 -8.80 -4.69 1.99
N ARG A 72 -8.12 -5.41 2.90
CA ARG A 72 -8.44 -5.42 4.33
C ARG A 72 -8.47 -4.03 4.95
N VAL A 73 -7.48 -3.20 4.62
CA VAL A 73 -7.40 -1.83 5.15
C VAL A 73 -8.48 -0.95 4.56
N PHE A 74 -8.76 -1.06 3.25
CA PHE A 74 -9.76 -0.21 2.61
C PHE A 74 -11.19 -0.59 2.96
N LEU A 75 -11.46 -1.85 3.31
CA LEU A 75 -12.77 -2.29 3.81
C LEU A 75 -13.15 -1.60 5.13
N SER A 76 -12.19 -1.29 5.99
CA SER A 76 -12.45 -0.56 7.24
C SER A 76 -12.64 0.95 7.04
N ASP A 77 -12.58 1.46 5.81
CA ASP A 77 -12.74 2.87 5.42
C ASP A 77 -11.99 3.86 6.33
N PRO A 78 -10.68 3.70 6.53
CA PRO A 78 -9.92 4.47 7.50
C PRO A 78 -9.71 5.92 7.03
N GLY A 79 -9.84 6.89 7.93
CA GLY A 79 -9.50 8.28 7.66
C GLY A 79 -7.99 8.54 7.56
N LEU A 80 -7.16 7.67 8.16
CA LEU A 80 -5.69 7.70 8.12
C LEU A 80 -5.14 6.34 7.71
N VAL A 81 -4.31 6.32 6.67
CA VAL A 81 -3.58 5.13 6.21
C VAL A 81 -2.09 5.34 6.42
N ILE A 82 -1.41 4.35 7.00
CA ILE A 82 0.05 4.32 7.13
C ILE A 82 0.56 3.20 6.24
N LEU A 83 1.40 3.55 5.25
CA LEU A 83 2.05 2.63 4.34
C LEU A 83 3.54 2.56 4.69
N ASP A 84 4.02 1.37 5.01
CA ASP A 84 5.43 1.08 5.22
C ASP A 84 5.91 0.23 4.04
N GLU A 85 6.60 0.85 3.13
CA GLU A 85 7.11 0.38 1.83
C GLU A 85 6.77 -1.07 1.44
N ALA A 86 5.66 -1.22 0.71
CA ALA A 86 5.05 -2.52 0.45
C ALA A 86 5.52 -3.21 -0.86
N SER A 87 6.58 -2.73 -1.56
CA SER A 87 6.80 -3.10 -2.97
C SER A 87 8.13 -3.82 -3.29
N SER A 88 8.94 -4.21 -2.31
CA SER A 88 10.35 -4.62 -2.52
C SER A 88 10.56 -5.98 -3.23
N ARG A 89 9.52 -6.73 -3.63
CA ARG A 89 9.65 -8.09 -4.19
C ARG A 89 8.85 -8.34 -5.48
N LEU A 90 8.33 -7.30 -6.10
CA LEU A 90 7.48 -7.44 -7.28
C LEU A 90 8.23 -7.06 -8.56
N ASP A 91 7.80 -7.64 -9.69
CA ASP A 91 8.25 -7.17 -10.97
C ASP A 91 7.75 -5.74 -11.25
N PRO A 92 8.47 -4.93 -12.04
CA PRO A 92 8.15 -3.50 -12.22
C PRO A 92 6.78 -3.23 -12.85
N VAL A 93 6.20 -4.18 -13.57
CA VAL A 93 4.88 -4.01 -14.19
C VAL A 93 3.78 -4.18 -13.14
N THR A 94 3.90 -5.23 -12.34
CA THR A 94 2.99 -5.53 -11.22
C THR A 94 3.07 -4.42 -10.17
N GLU A 95 4.27 -3.95 -9.83
CA GLU A 95 4.49 -2.84 -8.91
C GLU A 95 3.73 -1.58 -9.34
N ARG A 96 3.86 -1.15 -10.60
CA ARG A 96 3.14 0.03 -11.12
C ARG A 96 1.63 -0.12 -11.06
N ARG A 97 1.10 -1.32 -11.32
CA ARG A 97 -0.34 -1.59 -11.23
C ARG A 97 -0.85 -1.44 -9.80
N ILE A 98 -0.13 -2.02 -8.85
CA ILE A 98 -0.43 -1.92 -7.42
C ILE A 98 -0.37 -0.47 -6.95
N GLU A 99 0.69 0.25 -7.29
CA GLU A 99 0.84 1.67 -6.97
C GLU A 99 -0.32 2.52 -7.51
N GLN A 100 -0.77 2.27 -8.74
CA GLN A 100 -1.91 2.97 -9.33
C GLN A 100 -3.21 2.65 -8.59
N ALA A 101 -3.44 1.38 -8.25
CA ALA A 101 -4.62 0.96 -7.50
C ALA A 101 -4.65 1.61 -6.11
N ILE A 102 -3.53 1.55 -5.37
CA ILE A 102 -3.39 2.18 -4.06
C ILE A 102 -3.60 3.70 -4.17
N SER A 103 -2.98 4.37 -5.13
CA SER A 103 -3.10 5.82 -5.30
C SER A 103 -4.54 6.27 -5.54
N ARG A 104 -5.34 5.47 -6.26
CA ARG A 104 -6.79 5.74 -6.45
C ARG A 104 -7.56 5.58 -5.13
N SER A 105 -7.30 4.51 -4.40
CA SER A 105 -7.98 4.21 -3.14
C SER A 105 -7.57 5.15 -1.99
N LEU A 106 -6.43 5.85 -2.11
CA LEU A 106 -6.00 6.86 -1.15
C LEU A 106 -6.59 8.26 -1.41
N GLN A 107 -7.29 8.47 -2.51
CA GLN A 107 -7.93 9.76 -2.79
C GLN A 107 -8.89 10.13 -1.66
N ASN A 108 -8.82 11.40 -1.23
CA ASN A 108 -9.62 11.95 -0.12
C ASN A 108 -9.32 11.36 1.27
N ARG A 109 -8.16 10.70 1.45
CA ARG A 109 -7.71 10.17 2.75
C ARG A 109 -6.39 10.78 3.16
N THR A 110 -6.15 10.86 4.45
CA THR A 110 -4.83 11.20 4.97
C THR A 110 -3.93 9.96 4.86
N CYS A 111 -2.75 10.12 4.24
CA CYS A 111 -1.81 9.03 4.11
C CYS A 111 -0.42 9.44 4.64
N ILE A 112 0.18 8.58 5.44
CA ILE A 112 1.58 8.65 5.83
C ILE A 112 2.30 7.52 5.12
N ILE A 113 3.32 7.85 4.31
CA ILE A 113 4.10 6.88 3.57
C ILE A 113 5.53 6.92 4.08
N ILE A 114 6.02 5.79 4.58
CA ILE A 114 7.43 5.60 4.87
C ILE A 114 8.07 5.14 3.57
N ALA A 115 8.86 6.00 2.97
CA ALA A 115 9.35 5.79 1.62
C ALA A 115 10.88 5.62 1.60
N HIS A 116 11.32 4.62 0.88
CA HIS A 116 12.73 4.37 0.58
C HIS A 116 13.06 4.62 -0.90
N ARG A 117 12.08 5.06 -1.71
CA ARG A 117 12.23 5.36 -3.14
C ARG A 117 11.73 6.76 -3.46
N LEU A 118 12.49 7.46 -4.30
CA LEU A 118 12.15 8.81 -4.79
C LEU A 118 10.77 8.87 -5.43
N ALA A 119 10.44 7.90 -6.29
CA ALA A 119 9.17 7.86 -7.00
C ALA A 119 7.95 7.83 -6.05
N THR A 120 8.11 7.25 -4.87
CA THR A 120 7.06 7.22 -3.84
C THR A 120 6.88 8.59 -3.21
N ILE A 121 7.99 9.31 -2.94
CA ILE A 121 7.95 10.65 -2.33
C ILE A 121 7.39 11.69 -3.30
N GLU A 122 7.61 11.55 -4.60
CA GLU A 122 7.10 12.48 -5.61
C GLU A 122 5.58 12.64 -5.59
N ARG A 123 4.86 11.68 -5.03
CA ARG A 123 3.39 11.69 -4.88
C ARG A 123 2.91 12.39 -3.61
N ALA A 124 3.79 12.62 -2.65
CA ALA A 124 3.43 13.25 -1.39
C ALA A 124 3.26 14.77 -1.56
N ASP A 125 2.31 15.35 -0.83
CA ASP A 125 2.14 16.80 -0.74
C ASP A 125 3.18 17.42 0.17
N ARG A 126 3.52 16.72 1.25
CA ARG A 126 4.47 17.16 2.28
C ARG A 126 5.49 16.09 2.57
N VAL A 127 6.68 16.51 2.95
CA VAL A 127 7.79 15.64 3.36
C VAL A 127 8.13 15.93 4.80
N LEU A 128 8.38 14.86 5.55
CA LEU A 128 8.92 14.88 6.89
C LEU A 128 10.22 14.07 6.87
N VAL A 129 11.32 14.72 7.23
CA VAL A 129 12.64 14.07 7.38
C VAL A 129 12.89 13.85 8.87
N LEU A 130 13.12 12.59 9.24
CA LEU A 130 13.52 12.21 10.58
C LEU A 130 15.03 11.95 10.62
N ASP A 131 15.69 12.43 11.65
CA ASP A 131 17.11 12.20 11.90
C ASP A 131 17.32 11.97 13.39
N ASN A 132 17.93 10.83 13.78
CA ASN A 132 18.18 10.44 15.17
C ASN A 132 16.94 10.55 16.10
N GLY A 133 15.75 10.27 15.59
CA GLY A 133 14.48 10.33 16.34
C GLY A 133 13.86 11.73 16.45
N GLU A 134 14.46 12.75 15.84
CA GLU A 134 13.97 14.13 15.82
C GLU A 134 13.49 14.53 14.42
N ILE A 135 12.55 15.48 14.36
CA ILE A 135 12.11 16.06 13.09
C ILE A 135 13.19 17.04 12.63
N ALA A 136 13.97 16.61 11.63
CA ALA A 136 15.02 17.43 11.03
C ALA A 136 14.47 18.44 10.02
N GLU A 137 13.39 18.06 9.31
CA GLU A 137 12.74 18.93 8.34
C GLU A 137 11.27 18.52 8.14
N PHE A 138 10.38 19.52 7.94
CA PHE A 138 8.98 19.25 7.61
C PHE A 138 8.41 20.39 6.78
N GLY A 139 7.83 20.07 5.61
CA GLY A 139 7.28 21.13 4.76
C GLY A 139 6.60 20.62 3.49
N ASP A 140 6.16 21.59 2.69
CA ASP A 140 5.66 21.33 1.34
C ASP A 140 6.77 20.74 0.47
N ARG A 141 6.51 19.60 -0.18
CA ARG A 141 7.51 18.88 -0.96
C ARG A 141 8.16 19.71 -2.04
N ARG A 142 7.36 20.50 -2.78
CA ARG A 142 7.88 21.30 -3.91
C ARG A 142 8.75 22.45 -3.42
N LYS A 143 8.39 23.05 -2.29
CA LYS A 143 9.19 24.13 -1.68
C LYS A 143 10.52 23.57 -1.17
N LEU A 144 10.50 22.45 -0.47
CA LEU A 144 11.71 21.80 0.02
C LEU A 144 12.62 21.33 -1.13
N ALA A 145 12.05 20.78 -2.21
CA ALA A 145 12.83 20.38 -3.38
C ALA A 145 13.50 21.57 -4.11
N ALA A 146 12.93 22.76 -4.04
CA ALA A 146 13.45 23.96 -4.67
C ALA A 146 14.46 24.73 -3.79
N ASP A 147 14.59 24.38 -2.52
CA ASP A 147 15.51 25.03 -1.57
C ASP A 147 16.84 24.26 -1.50
N PRO A 148 17.96 24.83 -2.02
CA PRO A 148 19.27 24.17 -1.93
C PRO A 148 19.78 23.95 -0.49
N GLY A 149 19.21 24.68 0.49
CA GLY A 149 19.51 24.52 1.91
C GLY A 149 18.81 23.34 2.55
N SER A 150 17.72 22.87 1.96
CA SER A 150 16.88 21.76 2.45
C SER A 150 17.65 20.45 2.50
N ARG A 151 17.39 19.67 3.54
CA ARG A 151 17.88 18.27 3.60
C ARG A 151 17.24 17.41 2.50
N TYR A 152 15.95 17.61 2.27
CA TYR A 152 15.24 16.87 1.23
C TYR A 152 15.83 17.15 -0.17
N SER A 153 16.16 18.41 -0.50
CA SER A 153 16.82 18.75 -1.77
C SER A 153 18.16 18.04 -1.92
N LYS A 154 18.99 18.01 -0.87
CA LYS A 154 20.26 17.29 -0.88
C LYS A 154 20.09 15.77 -1.04
N MET A 155 19.05 15.18 -0.43
CA MET A 155 18.71 13.76 -0.62
C MET A 155 18.34 13.47 -2.09
N LEU A 156 17.63 14.37 -2.75
CA LEU A 156 17.31 14.24 -4.18
C LEU A 156 18.56 14.24 -5.07
N GLU A 157 19.56 15.07 -4.74
CA GLU A 157 20.81 15.20 -5.51
C GLU A 157 21.70 13.96 -5.41
N VAL A 158 21.74 13.34 -4.23
CA VAL A 158 22.60 12.17 -3.97
C VAL A 158 21.96 10.85 -4.44
N GLY A 159 20.64 10.85 -4.68
CA GLY A 159 19.89 9.62 -4.91
C GLY A 159 19.57 8.91 -3.59
N MET A 160 18.29 8.72 -3.29
CA MET A 160 17.86 8.15 -1.99
C MET A 160 18.41 6.74 -1.68
N GLU A 161 18.83 5.99 -2.70
CA GLU A 161 19.36 4.63 -2.52
C GLU A 161 20.66 4.58 -1.72
N GLU A 162 21.44 5.66 -1.71
CA GLU A 162 22.71 5.74 -0.97
C GLU A 162 22.58 6.29 0.46
N MET A 163 21.44 6.89 0.82
CA MET A 163 21.28 7.57 2.11
C MET A 163 20.48 6.79 3.16
N LEU A 164 19.93 5.63 2.78
CA LEU A 164 19.10 4.79 3.65
C LEU A 164 19.79 3.48 4.07
N VAL A 165 21.11 3.41 3.87
CA VAL A 165 21.97 2.29 4.35
C VAL A 165 22.50 2.59 5.75
#